data_e8b35fe76c895062405aefa1abb238ea
#
_entry.id   e8b35fe76c895062405aefa1abb238ea
#
_cell.length_a   1.000
_cell.length_b   1.000
_cell.length_c   1.000
_cell.angle_alpha   90.00
_cell.angle_beta   90.00
_cell.angle_gamma   90.00
#
_symmetry.space_group_name_H-M   'P 1'
#
loop_
_entity.id
_entity.type
_entity.pdbx_description
1 polymer ?
#
loop_
_entity_poly.entity_id
_entity_poly.type
_entity_poly.pdbx_seq_one_letter_code
_entity_poly.pdbx_strand_id
1 'polypeptide(L)' 'MDYLAVIAICSALGGTMTCEEPHYDMLHSYKSFGECMKEVYIDAAIMIDKMEEEYVTENQIGLRIGCFPDNREMTDV' A
#
# COMPACT_ATOMS: atom_id res chain seq x y z
N MET A 1 19.65 -3.34 -5.04
CA MET A 1 18.76 -2.45 -4.28
C MET A 1 17.43 -3.15 -4.01
N ASP A 2 16.99 -3.11 -2.79
CA ASP A 2 15.71 -3.73 -2.43
C ASP A 2 14.60 -2.69 -2.46
N TYR A 3 13.36 -3.16 -2.52
CA TYR A 3 12.18 -2.30 -2.55
C TYR A 3 11.25 -2.65 -1.40
N LEU A 4 10.61 -1.62 -0.86
CA LEU A 4 9.62 -1.78 0.21
C LEU A 4 8.24 -1.42 -0.33
N ALA A 5 7.24 -2.19 0.10
CA ALA A 5 5.85 -1.93 -0.27
C ALA A 5 5.21 -0.91 0.65
N VAL A 6 4.29 -0.13 0.10
CA VAL A 6 3.51 0.84 0.86
C VAL A 6 2.05 0.75 0.43
N ILE A 7 1.15 0.81 1.41
CA ILE A 7 -0.29 0.82 1.18
C ILE A 7 -0.92 1.93 2.00
N ALA A 8 -1.79 2.72 1.37
CA ALA A 8 -2.58 3.74 2.07
C ALA A 8 -4.06 3.50 1.80
N ILE A 9 -4.87 3.62 2.84
CA ILE A 9 -6.31 3.47 2.75
C ILE A 9 -6.91 4.84 2.48
N CYS A 10 -7.73 4.95 1.43
CA CYS A 10 -8.31 6.20 1.02
C CYS A 10 -9.83 6.10 0.94
N SER A 11 -10.49 7.24 1.13
CA SER A 11 -11.94 7.37 1.01
C SER A 11 -12.22 8.49 0.01
N ALA A 12 -13.18 8.27 -0.89
CA ALA A 12 -13.54 9.25 -1.91
C ALA A 12 -14.92 9.85 -1.69
N LEU A 13 -15.38 9.92 -0.46
CA LEU A 13 -16.69 10.47 -0.13
C LEU A 13 -16.80 11.96 -0.45
N GLY A 14 -17.93 12.35 -1.00
CA GLY A 14 -18.21 13.74 -1.28
C GLY A 14 -17.36 14.33 -2.41
N GLY A 15 -16.78 13.48 -3.24
CA GLY A 15 -15.93 13.92 -4.33
C GLY A 15 -14.54 14.35 -3.94
N THR A 16 -14.21 14.25 -2.66
CA THR A 16 -12.87 14.59 -2.17
C THR A 16 -12.17 13.31 -1.69
N MET A 17 -10.97 13.08 -2.19
CA MET A 17 -10.19 11.93 -1.77
C MET A 17 -9.41 12.26 -0.51
N THR A 18 -9.62 11.47 0.54
CA THR A 18 -8.90 11.60 1.80
C THR A 18 -8.23 10.27 2.10
N CYS A 19 -6.94 10.30 2.36
CA CYS A 19 -6.18 9.09 2.65
C CYS A 19 -5.65 9.12 4.06
N GLU A 20 -5.64 7.94 4.68
CA GLU A 20 -4.99 7.76 5.98
C GLU A 20 -3.49 7.72 5.79
N GLU A 21 -2.77 7.79 6.90
CA GLU A 21 -1.32 7.72 6.88
C GLU A 21 -0.87 6.40 6.23
N PRO A 22 0.10 6.45 5.29
CA PRO A 22 0.56 5.24 4.61
C PRO A 22 1.20 4.24 5.55
N HIS A 23 0.97 2.96 5.29
CA HIS A 23 1.60 1.86 6.01
C HIS A 23 2.72 1.28 5.15
N TYR A 24 3.93 1.28 5.69
CA TYR A 24 5.10 0.72 5.02
C TYR A 24 5.37 -0.67 5.58
N ASP A 25 5.56 -1.63 4.70
CA ASP A 25 5.96 -2.97 5.12
C ASP A 25 7.49 -2.98 5.30
N MET A 26 7.92 -2.79 6.54
CA MET A 26 9.33 -2.73 6.87
C MET A 26 9.95 -4.10 7.11
N LEU A 27 9.13 -5.14 7.15
CA LEU A 27 9.58 -6.49 7.45
C LEU A 27 9.93 -7.31 6.21
N HIS A 28 9.38 -6.91 5.08
CA HIS A 28 9.60 -7.61 3.81
C HIS A 28 10.24 -6.68 2.80
N SER A 29 11.22 -7.18 2.09
CA SER A 29 11.82 -6.42 0.99
C SER A 29 11.84 -7.30 -0.26
N TYR A 30 11.86 -6.65 -1.41
CA TYR A 30 11.77 -7.31 -2.70
C TYR A 30 12.95 -6.89 -3.56
N LYS A 31 13.45 -7.82 -4.36
CA LYS A 31 14.66 -7.60 -5.15
C LYS A 31 14.43 -6.73 -6.38
N SER A 32 13.20 -6.68 -6.88
CA SER A 32 12.87 -5.86 -8.03
C SER A 32 11.61 -5.08 -7.80
N PHE A 33 11.47 -3.97 -8.50
CA PHE A 33 10.28 -3.14 -8.44
C PHE A 33 9.05 -3.93 -8.90
N GLY A 34 9.18 -4.70 -9.97
CA GLY A 34 8.06 -5.49 -10.49
C GLY A 34 7.57 -6.55 -9.51
N GLU A 35 8.52 -7.23 -8.85
CA GLU A 35 8.16 -8.21 -7.83
C GLU A 35 7.42 -7.55 -6.66
N CYS A 36 7.92 -6.39 -6.22
CA CYS A 36 7.29 -5.63 -5.15
C CYS A 36 5.88 -5.21 -5.53
N MET A 37 5.68 -4.66 -6.72
CA MET A 37 4.36 -4.21 -7.18
C MET A 37 3.39 -5.37 -7.26
N LYS A 38 3.84 -6.52 -7.78
CA LYS A 38 3.00 -7.71 -7.87
C LYS A 38 2.50 -8.14 -6.49
N GLU A 39 3.41 -8.21 -5.52
CA GLU A 39 3.07 -8.65 -4.18
C GLU A 39 2.19 -7.63 -3.46
N VAL A 40 2.43 -6.34 -3.63
CA VAL A 40 1.61 -5.33 -2.98
C VAL A 40 0.19 -5.29 -3.54
N TYR A 41 0.01 -5.59 -4.84
CA TYR A 41 -1.34 -5.72 -5.42
C TYR A 41 -2.10 -6.87 -4.79
N ILE A 42 -1.42 -8.00 -4.58
CA ILE A 42 -2.04 -9.16 -3.95
C ILE A 42 -2.45 -8.83 -2.51
N ASP A 43 -1.57 -8.19 -1.76
CA ASP A 43 -1.85 -7.80 -0.38
C ASP A 43 -3.00 -6.81 -0.31
N ALA A 44 -3.05 -5.85 -1.23
CA ALA A 44 -4.13 -4.88 -1.29
C ALA A 44 -5.48 -5.55 -1.57
N ALA A 45 -5.50 -6.51 -2.48
CA ALA A 45 -6.72 -7.25 -2.78
C ALA A 45 -7.22 -8.01 -1.55
N ILE A 46 -6.30 -8.63 -0.81
CA ILE A 46 -6.65 -9.35 0.41
C ILE A 46 -7.21 -8.39 1.47
N MET A 47 -6.61 -7.21 1.61
CA MET A 47 -7.10 -6.21 2.57
C MET A 47 -8.53 -5.80 2.26
N ILE A 48 -8.83 -5.51 1.01
CA ILE A 48 -10.19 -5.13 0.60
C ILE A 48 -11.17 -6.28 0.84
N ASP A 49 -10.74 -7.50 0.55
CA ASP A 49 -11.59 -8.68 0.72
C ASP A 49 -11.96 -8.92 2.19
N LYS A 50 -11.09 -8.53 3.11
CA LYS A 50 -11.34 -8.68 4.55
C LYS A 50 -12.20 -7.56 5.13
N MET A 51 -12.38 -6.46 4.42
CA MET A 51 -13.25 -5.37 4.86
C MET A 51 -14.69 -5.73 4.56
N GLU A 52 -15.61 -5.24 5.40
CA GLU A 52 -17.03 -5.43 5.13
C GLU A 52 -17.42 -4.68 3.87
N GLU A 53 -18.15 -5.36 2.99
CA GLU A 53 -18.57 -4.80 1.71
C GLU A 53 -19.36 -3.50 1.87
N GLU A 54 -20.24 -3.45 2.87
CA GLU A 54 -21.02 -2.24 3.14
C GLU A 54 -20.13 -1.08 3.54
N TYR A 55 -19.11 -1.34 4.36
CA TYR A 55 -18.18 -0.32 4.78
C TYR A 55 -17.40 0.23 3.57
N VAL A 56 -16.91 -0.66 2.73
CA VAL A 56 -16.15 -0.26 1.53
C VAL A 56 -17.04 0.57 0.60
N THR A 57 -18.27 0.14 0.40
CA THR A 57 -19.21 0.83 -0.51
C THR A 57 -19.63 2.17 0.04
N GLU A 58 -20.05 2.21 1.31
CA GLU A 58 -20.55 3.45 1.92
C GLU A 58 -19.48 4.54 2.01
N ASN A 59 -18.24 4.15 2.27
CA ASN A 59 -17.15 5.09 2.42
C ASN A 59 -16.32 5.24 1.14
N GLN A 60 -16.68 4.52 0.09
CA GLN A 60 -15.94 4.50 -1.17
C GLN A 60 -14.45 4.30 -0.94
N ILE A 61 -14.14 3.21 -0.21
CA ILE A 61 -12.77 2.89 0.16
C ILE A 61 -11.99 2.40 -1.03
N GLY A 62 -10.79 2.94 -1.20
CA GLY A 62 -9.83 2.46 -2.16
C GLY A 62 -8.46 2.39 -1.52
N LEU A 63 -7.54 1.74 -2.19
CA LEU A 63 -6.17 1.63 -1.69
C LEU A 63 -5.22 2.27 -2.69
N ARG A 64 -4.27 3.03 -2.16
CA ARG A 64 -3.13 3.51 -2.95
C ARG A 64 -1.94 2.65 -2.59
N ILE A 65 -1.27 2.14 -3.60
CA ILE A 65 -0.15 1.25 -3.39
C ILE A 65 1.07 1.74 -4.15
N GLY A 66 2.24 1.34 -3.68
CA GLY A 66 3.46 1.70 -4.35
C GLY A 66 4.63 0.92 -3.77
N CYS A 67 5.79 1.11 -4.39
CA CYS A 67 7.03 0.52 -3.95
C CYS A 67 8.11 1.57 -3.99
N PHE A 68 8.97 1.58 -2.99
CA PHE A 68 10.07 2.54 -2.88
C PHE A 68 11.39 1.80 -2.71
N PRO A 69 12.48 2.35 -3.25
CA PRO A 69 13.79 1.81 -2.97
C PRO A 69 14.08 1.86 -1.46
N ASP A 70 14.62 0.77 -0.95
CA ASP A 70 15.02 0.71 0.46
C ASP A 70 16.41 1.33 0.59
N ASN A 71 16.45 2.53 1.10
CA ASN A 71 17.69 3.29 1.24
C ASN A 71 18.32 3.19 2.62
N ARG A 72 17.79 2.32 3.46
CA ARG A 72 18.28 2.23 4.86
C ARG A 72 19.75 1.87 4.95
N GLU A 73 20.22 1.03 4.02
CA GLU A 73 21.62 0.64 4.00
C GLU A 73 22.54 1.73 3.52
N MET A 74 22.00 2.70 2.80
CA MET A 74 22.79 3.80 2.24
C MET A 74 23.09 4.92 3.23
N THR A 75 22.42 4.88 4.37
CA THR A 75 22.58 5.91 5.39
C THR A 75 23.75 5.66 6.33
N ASP A 76 24.36 4.51 6.24
CA ASP A 76 25.48 4.12 7.10
C ASP A 76 26.84 4.47 6.56
N VAL A 77 26.90 5.23 5.52
CA VAL A 77 28.17 5.62 4.88
C VAL A 77 28.81 6.81 5.58
#